data_e758c127d3b13b46b7a75944c7d77503
#
_entry.id   e758c127d3b13b46b7a75944c7d77503
#
_cell.length_a   1.000
_cell.length_b   1.000
_cell.length_c   1.000
_cell.angle_alpha   90.00
_cell.angle_beta   90.00
_cell.angle_gamma   90.00
#
_symmetry.space_group_name_H-M   'P 1'
#
loop_
_entity.id
_entity.type
_entity.pdbx_description
1 polymer ?
#
loop_
_entity_poly.entity_id
_entity_poly.type
_entity_poly.pdbx_seq_one_letter_code
_entity_poly.pdbx_strand_id
1 'polypeptide(L)'
;MNPTITSNRNPRIVEARKLDQRKHRQQQGRFAAEGLQLLHMALDSGARTLEVFFCEALFVGDEAPALLARFRQTDAEIFAVSPDVLRALSERESPQGLVAIFSLIEKSIDSLAMTGGELLIVLDRPQDPGNLGTILRTADAAGASAVICITPCVDPFDPKTVRSSMGSLFNLPIIQTADVTSLFAHLDGFKIIGADAKHGEIWTRCDWRNGVALVLGNEARGLSDDVSSYVTSWASLPMSGKAESLNVAIAGGILMYAWVEANLTR
;
A
#
# COMPACT_ATOMS: atom_id res chain seq x y z
N MET A 1 -9.73 33.61 -7.19
CA MET A 1 -10.17 32.37 -6.51
C MET A 1 -11.29 31.72 -7.36
N ASN A 2 -11.23 30.44 -7.62
CA ASN A 2 -12.33 29.73 -8.26
C ASN A 2 -13.58 29.78 -7.35
N PRO A 3 -14.80 29.86 -7.90
CA PRO A 3 -16.01 29.83 -7.09
C PRO A 3 -16.11 28.49 -6.35
N THR A 4 -16.67 28.53 -5.12
CA THR A 4 -16.89 27.32 -4.31
C THR A 4 -17.85 26.36 -5.03
N ILE A 5 -17.48 25.09 -5.17
CA ILE A 5 -18.31 24.06 -5.75
C ILE A 5 -19.33 23.59 -4.69
N THR A 6 -20.61 23.82 -4.94
CA THR A 6 -21.71 23.49 -4.01
C THR A 6 -22.59 22.34 -4.48
N SER A 7 -22.40 21.85 -5.70
CA SER A 7 -23.24 20.82 -6.29
C SER A 7 -22.51 19.48 -6.45
N ASN A 8 -23.08 18.41 -5.91
CA ASN A 8 -22.65 17.03 -6.16
C ASN A 8 -22.81 16.57 -7.62
N ARG A 9 -23.51 17.37 -8.47
CA ARG A 9 -23.65 17.13 -9.90
C ARG A 9 -22.57 17.82 -10.72
N ASN A 10 -21.69 18.59 -10.11
CA ASN A 10 -20.56 19.17 -10.81
C ASN A 10 -19.75 18.04 -11.48
N PRO A 11 -19.42 18.14 -12.78
CA PRO A 11 -18.72 17.05 -13.50
C PRO A 11 -17.43 16.59 -12.82
N ARG A 12 -16.66 17.52 -12.24
CA ARG A 12 -15.42 17.23 -11.52
C ARG A 12 -15.66 16.36 -10.27
N ILE A 13 -16.72 16.68 -9.51
CA ILE A 13 -17.12 15.90 -8.33
C ILE A 13 -17.62 14.51 -8.73
N VAL A 14 -18.40 14.43 -9.82
CA VAL A 14 -18.89 13.15 -10.34
C VAL A 14 -17.70 12.25 -10.75
N GLU A 15 -16.72 12.79 -11.46
CA GLU A 15 -15.54 12.03 -11.87
C GLU A 15 -14.66 11.63 -10.67
N ALA A 16 -14.46 12.50 -9.68
CA ALA A 16 -13.73 12.17 -8.47
C ALA A 16 -14.40 11.02 -7.67
N ARG A 17 -15.73 11.06 -7.52
CA ARG A 17 -16.49 9.99 -6.84
C ARG A 17 -16.43 8.63 -7.55
N LYS A 18 -16.28 8.61 -8.88
CA LYS A 18 -16.12 7.35 -9.62
C LYS A 18 -14.84 6.61 -9.23
N LEU A 19 -13.86 7.28 -8.63
CA LEU A 19 -12.59 6.69 -8.20
C LEU A 19 -12.74 5.65 -7.06
N ASP A 20 -13.90 5.56 -6.43
CA ASP A 20 -14.24 4.45 -5.52
C ASP A 20 -14.21 3.09 -6.24
N GLN A 21 -14.37 3.08 -7.57
CA GLN A 21 -14.40 1.86 -8.37
C GLN A 21 -13.07 1.65 -9.12
N ARG A 22 -12.49 0.45 -9.01
CA ARG A 22 -11.22 0.05 -9.68
C ARG A 22 -11.22 0.39 -11.18
N LYS A 23 -12.32 0.08 -11.89
CA LYS A 23 -12.45 0.35 -13.34
C LYS A 23 -12.16 1.82 -13.66
N HIS A 24 -12.72 2.74 -12.87
CA HIS A 24 -12.56 4.16 -13.12
C HIS A 24 -11.19 4.68 -12.70
N ARG A 25 -10.57 4.13 -11.65
CA ARG A 25 -9.17 4.43 -11.31
C ARG A 25 -8.23 4.09 -12.46
N GLN A 26 -8.37 2.89 -13.02
CA GLN A 26 -7.57 2.45 -14.16
C GLN A 26 -7.83 3.29 -15.42
N GLN A 27 -9.10 3.57 -15.75
CA GLN A 27 -9.46 4.39 -16.92
C GLN A 27 -8.94 5.83 -16.81
N GLN A 28 -8.98 6.40 -15.61
CA GLN A 28 -8.58 7.79 -15.36
C GLN A 28 -7.10 7.93 -15.00
N GLY A 29 -6.41 6.84 -14.71
CA GLY A 29 -5.00 6.85 -14.27
C GLY A 29 -4.78 7.56 -12.93
N ARG A 30 -5.80 7.56 -12.03
CA ARG A 30 -5.76 8.33 -10.78
C ARG A 30 -6.57 7.68 -9.66
N PHE A 31 -6.29 8.06 -8.42
CA PHE A 31 -6.98 7.59 -7.22
C PHE A 31 -7.19 8.72 -6.21
N ALA A 32 -8.15 8.55 -5.31
CA ALA A 32 -8.43 9.49 -4.24
C ALA A 32 -7.76 9.05 -2.93
N ALA A 33 -7.37 10.03 -2.13
CA ALA A 33 -6.87 9.81 -0.79
C ALA A 33 -7.33 10.90 0.18
N GLU A 34 -7.56 10.52 1.44
CA GLU A 34 -7.95 11.41 2.52
C GLU A 34 -7.24 11.03 3.84
N GLY A 35 -7.19 11.99 4.76
CA GLY A 35 -6.52 11.85 6.05
C GLY A 35 -5.24 12.65 6.11
N LEU A 36 -5.14 13.57 7.09
CA LEU A 36 -4.07 14.58 7.13
C LEU A 36 -2.69 13.94 7.14
N GLN A 37 -2.45 12.94 7.99
CA GLN A 37 -1.17 12.24 8.04
C GLN A 37 -0.80 11.58 6.70
N LEU A 38 -1.77 10.92 6.04
CA LEU A 38 -1.55 10.28 4.75
C LEU A 38 -1.20 11.31 3.67
N LEU A 39 -1.91 12.44 3.65
CA LEU A 39 -1.66 13.54 2.72
C LEU A 39 -0.32 14.24 2.98
N HIS A 40 0.14 14.32 4.24
CA HIS A 40 1.50 14.76 4.57
C HIS A 40 2.55 13.83 3.94
N MET A 41 2.41 12.53 4.16
CA MET A 41 3.34 11.53 3.58
C MET A 41 3.36 11.58 2.04
N ALA A 42 2.20 11.79 1.40
CA ALA A 42 2.11 11.96 -0.04
C ALA A 42 2.94 13.17 -0.54
N LEU A 43 2.85 14.31 0.14
CA LEU A 43 3.64 15.49 -0.20
C LEU A 43 5.13 15.30 0.08
N ASP A 44 5.47 14.66 1.20
CA ASP A 44 6.87 14.41 1.59
C ASP A 44 7.56 13.44 0.62
N SER A 45 6.84 12.47 0.06
CA SER A 45 7.34 11.55 -0.97
C SER A 45 7.40 12.16 -2.38
N GLY A 46 6.90 13.38 -2.58
CA GLY A 46 6.80 14.00 -3.90
C GLY A 46 5.73 13.38 -4.81
N ALA A 47 4.71 12.72 -4.25
CA ALA A 47 3.62 12.13 -5.03
C ALA A 47 2.90 13.19 -5.89
N ARG A 48 2.69 12.86 -7.18
CA ARG A 48 2.04 13.77 -8.11
C ARG A 48 0.58 13.96 -7.76
N THR A 49 0.28 15.09 -7.08
CA THR A 49 -1.08 15.53 -6.80
C THR A 49 -1.68 16.21 -8.01
N LEU A 50 -2.91 15.82 -8.39
CA LEU A 50 -3.64 16.37 -9.54
C LEU A 50 -4.66 17.41 -9.09
N GLU A 51 -5.48 17.06 -8.10
CA GLU A 51 -6.56 17.92 -7.61
C GLU A 51 -6.63 17.83 -6.09
N VAL A 52 -7.01 18.94 -5.44
CA VAL A 52 -7.30 18.97 -4.00
C VAL A 52 -8.65 19.65 -3.78
N PHE A 53 -9.55 18.96 -3.12
CA PHE A 53 -10.83 19.49 -2.67
C PHE A 53 -10.73 19.82 -1.19
N PHE A 54 -11.10 21.05 -0.81
CA PHE A 54 -11.04 21.48 0.57
C PHE A 54 -12.31 22.19 1.04
N CYS A 55 -12.61 22.05 2.32
CA CYS A 55 -13.72 22.73 2.99
C CYS A 55 -13.25 23.25 4.34
N GLU A 56 -12.98 24.57 4.43
CA GLU A 56 -12.47 25.22 5.65
C GLU A 56 -13.42 25.05 6.84
N ALA A 57 -14.74 24.98 6.60
CA ALA A 57 -15.73 24.76 7.65
C ALA A 57 -15.62 23.38 8.36
N LEU A 58 -14.85 22.44 7.80
CA LEU A 58 -14.58 21.12 8.36
C LEU A 58 -13.17 21.00 8.95
N PHE A 59 -12.37 22.06 8.93
CA PHE A 59 -11.05 22.04 9.53
C PHE A 59 -11.14 22.02 11.05
N VAL A 60 -10.27 21.22 11.66
CA VAL A 60 -10.10 21.18 13.11
C VAL A 60 -8.62 21.40 13.41
N GLY A 61 -8.30 22.45 14.17
CA GLY A 61 -6.93 22.85 14.46
C GLY A 61 -6.18 23.41 13.23
N ASP A 62 -4.86 23.46 13.31
CA ASP A 62 -4.01 24.15 12.33
C ASP A 62 -3.38 23.23 11.29
N GLU A 63 -3.54 21.91 11.42
CA GLU A 63 -2.88 20.93 10.54
C GLU A 63 -3.45 20.96 9.12
N ALA A 64 -4.78 20.98 8.97
CA ALA A 64 -5.42 21.03 7.65
C ALA A 64 -5.14 22.33 6.88
N PRO A 65 -5.20 23.55 7.51
CA PRO A 65 -4.76 24.79 6.87
C PRO A 65 -3.29 24.76 6.42
N ALA A 66 -2.38 24.26 7.27
CA ALA A 66 -0.96 24.14 6.95
C ALA A 66 -0.72 23.20 5.76
N LEU A 67 -1.41 22.06 5.74
CA LEU A 67 -1.33 21.09 4.66
C LEU A 67 -1.89 21.64 3.33
N LEU A 68 -3.01 22.37 3.38
CA LEU A 68 -3.56 23.07 2.21
C LEU A 68 -2.57 24.11 1.67
N ALA A 69 -1.86 24.84 2.55
CA ALA A 69 -0.84 25.80 2.14
C ALA A 69 0.32 25.11 1.40
N ARG A 70 0.72 23.91 1.81
CA ARG A 70 1.72 23.08 1.09
C ARG A 70 1.21 22.64 -0.28
N PHE A 71 -0.02 22.18 -0.39
CA PHE A 71 -0.62 21.81 -1.68
C PHE A 71 -0.69 22.98 -2.66
N ARG A 72 -0.92 24.21 -2.18
CA ARG A 72 -0.91 25.44 -3.00
C ARG A 72 0.47 25.77 -3.59
N GLN A 73 1.54 25.12 -3.12
CA GLN A 73 2.90 25.26 -3.67
C GLN A 73 3.22 24.20 -4.71
N THR A 74 2.32 23.26 -4.96
CA THR A 74 2.42 22.24 -6.01
C THR A 74 1.65 22.66 -7.27
N ASP A 75 1.78 21.88 -8.34
CA ASP A 75 1.02 22.08 -9.59
C ASP A 75 -0.44 21.59 -9.51
N ALA A 76 -0.92 21.17 -8.33
CA ALA A 76 -2.27 20.64 -8.14
C ALA A 76 -3.34 21.74 -8.33
N GLU A 77 -4.45 21.38 -8.97
CA GLU A 77 -5.62 22.22 -9.03
C GLU A 77 -6.37 22.22 -7.68
N ILE A 78 -6.60 23.39 -7.09
CA ILE A 78 -7.18 23.54 -5.75
C ILE A 78 -8.62 24.05 -5.86
N PHE A 79 -9.56 23.32 -5.26
CA PHE A 79 -10.99 23.63 -5.32
C PHE A 79 -11.61 23.76 -3.92
N ALA A 80 -12.19 24.92 -3.64
CA ALA A 80 -13.06 25.08 -2.49
C ALA A 80 -14.39 24.36 -2.75
N VAL A 81 -14.86 23.58 -1.79
CA VAL A 81 -16.14 22.85 -1.88
C VAL A 81 -16.99 23.09 -0.65
N SER A 82 -18.31 22.91 -0.79
CA SER A 82 -19.23 22.95 0.35
C SER A 82 -19.05 21.72 1.26
N PRO A 83 -19.49 21.81 2.55
CA PRO A 83 -19.43 20.65 3.46
C PRO A 83 -20.12 19.38 2.89
N ASP A 84 -21.26 19.56 2.20
CA ASP A 84 -22.01 18.44 1.63
C ASP A 84 -21.27 17.78 0.46
N VAL A 85 -20.57 18.58 -0.36
CA VAL A 85 -19.73 18.07 -1.45
C VAL A 85 -18.53 17.34 -0.89
N LEU A 86 -17.85 17.87 0.14
CA LEU A 86 -16.71 17.19 0.73
C LEU A 86 -17.11 15.88 1.40
N ARG A 87 -18.23 15.84 2.13
CA ARG A 87 -18.77 14.59 2.69
C ARG A 87 -19.10 13.55 1.62
N ALA A 88 -19.55 13.98 0.45
CA ALA A 88 -19.83 13.10 -0.68
C ALA A 88 -18.56 12.55 -1.37
N LEU A 89 -17.41 13.18 -1.17
CA LEU A 89 -16.09 12.75 -1.64
C LEU A 89 -15.34 11.90 -0.60
N SER A 90 -15.74 11.96 0.65
CA SER A 90 -15.07 11.31 1.77
C SER A 90 -15.73 9.98 2.10
N GLU A 91 -14.94 8.98 2.45
CA GLU A 91 -15.40 7.71 3.02
C GLU A 91 -15.46 7.74 4.56
N ARG A 92 -15.01 8.84 5.18
CA ARG A 92 -15.01 8.97 6.64
C ARG A 92 -16.35 9.51 7.15
N GLU A 93 -16.81 8.98 8.28
CA GLU A 93 -17.96 9.55 9.01
C GLU A 93 -17.71 11.00 9.42
N SER A 94 -16.45 11.33 9.77
CA SER A 94 -16.03 12.67 10.16
C SER A 94 -14.85 13.11 9.26
N PRO A 95 -15.14 13.73 8.10
CA PRO A 95 -14.09 14.25 7.20
C PRO A 95 -13.23 15.32 7.85
N GLN A 96 -11.93 15.32 7.54
CA GLN A 96 -10.98 16.31 8.08
C GLN A 96 -10.80 17.54 7.19
N GLY A 97 -11.70 17.72 6.22
CA GLY A 97 -11.75 18.93 5.39
C GLY A 97 -10.89 18.89 4.13
N LEU A 98 -10.14 17.83 3.87
CA LEU A 98 -9.27 17.67 2.69
C LEU A 98 -9.45 16.30 2.05
N VAL A 99 -9.64 16.27 0.73
CA VAL A 99 -9.55 15.10 -0.15
C VAL A 99 -8.65 15.45 -1.32
N ALA A 100 -7.65 14.63 -1.61
CA ALA A 100 -6.75 14.85 -2.73
C ALA A 100 -6.79 13.70 -3.75
N ILE A 101 -6.60 14.04 -5.02
CA ILE A 101 -6.52 13.10 -6.13
C ILE A 101 -5.08 13.03 -6.60
N PHE A 102 -4.55 11.83 -6.68
CA PHE A 102 -3.19 11.54 -7.11
C PHE A 102 -3.17 10.78 -8.42
N SER A 103 -2.11 10.94 -9.21
CA SER A 103 -1.81 10.06 -10.33
C SER A 103 -1.52 8.65 -9.82
N LEU A 104 -1.98 7.61 -10.53
CA LEU A 104 -1.58 6.23 -10.25
C LEU A 104 -0.05 6.10 -10.30
N ILE A 105 0.49 5.33 -9.36
CA ILE A 105 1.91 5.04 -9.27
C ILE A 105 2.11 3.64 -9.86
N GLU A 106 2.49 3.60 -11.13
CA GLU A 106 2.81 2.34 -11.81
C GLU A 106 4.32 2.12 -11.79
N LYS A 107 4.74 0.97 -11.29
CA LYS A 107 6.14 0.52 -11.26
C LYS A 107 6.24 -0.87 -11.86
N SER A 108 7.34 -1.13 -12.59
CA SER A 108 7.70 -2.47 -13.04
C SER A 108 8.87 -3.01 -12.21
N ILE A 109 9.04 -4.34 -12.21
CA ILE A 109 10.14 -4.97 -11.49
C ILE A 109 11.50 -4.52 -12.05
N ASP A 110 11.58 -4.28 -13.35
CA ASP A 110 12.79 -3.78 -14.01
C ASP A 110 13.23 -2.40 -13.52
N SER A 111 12.32 -1.64 -12.89
CA SER A 111 12.62 -0.32 -12.33
C SER A 111 13.26 -0.38 -10.95
N LEU A 112 13.33 -1.57 -10.32
CA LEU A 112 13.95 -1.73 -9.01
C LEU A 112 15.48 -1.83 -9.16
N ALA A 113 16.19 -0.96 -8.44
CA ALA A 113 17.63 -1.09 -8.27
C ALA A 113 17.90 -2.12 -7.16
N MET A 114 18.19 -3.37 -7.55
CA MET A 114 18.49 -4.45 -6.62
C MET A 114 20.00 -4.68 -6.49
N THR A 115 20.50 -4.73 -5.25
CA THR A 115 21.92 -4.94 -4.93
C THR A 115 22.17 -6.32 -4.30
N GLY A 116 21.09 -7.07 -4.00
CA GLY A 116 21.15 -8.40 -3.38
C GLY A 116 21.17 -8.35 -1.84
N GLY A 117 20.90 -7.19 -1.25
CA GLY A 117 20.81 -6.99 0.21
C GLY A 117 19.43 -6.60 0.71
N GLU A 118 18.45 -6.50 -0.16
CA GLU A 118 17.14 -5.92 0.12
C GLU A 118 16.17 -6.94 0.75
N LEU A 119 15.15 -6.39 1.44
CA LEU A 119 13.90 -7.10 1.73
C LEU A 119 12.88 -6.79 0.65
N LEU A 120 12.35 -7.81 0.02
CA LEU A 120 11.22 -7.73 -0.90
C LEU A 120 10.03 -8.52 -0.32
N ILE A 121 8.83 -7.99 -0.49
CA ILE A 121 7.60 -8.66 -0.06
C ILE A 121 6.84 -9.11 -1.28
N VAL A 122 6.64 -10.41 -1.44
CA VAL A 122 5.85 -11.00 -2.53
C VAL A 122 4.53 -11.50 -1.95
N LEU A 123 3.44 -11.01 -2.49
CA LEU A 123 2.08 -11.39 -2.07
C LEU A 123 1.42 -12.24 -3.15
N ASP A 124 1.13 -13.48 -2.83
CA ASP A 124 0.47 -14.39 -3.75
C ASP A 124 -1.03 -14.17 -3.74
N ARG A 125 -1.52 -13.37 -4.70
CA ARG A 125 -2.94 -13.11 -4.94
C ARG A 125 -3.70 -12.62 -3.70
N PRO A 126 -3.24 -11.55 -3.01
CA PRO A 126 -3.91 -11.02 -1.83
C PRO A 126 -5.34 -10.55 -2.18
N GLN A 127 -6.30 -10.77 -1.27
CA GLN A 127 -7.71 -10.48 -1.51
C GLN A 127 -8.30 -9.42 -0.58
N ASP A 128 -7.79 -9.29 0.66
CA ASP A 128 -8.31 -8.28 1.60
C ASP A 128 -7.54 -6.96 1.52
N PRO A 129 -8.22 -5.84 1.22
CA PRO A 129 -7.58 -4.53 1.11
C PRO A 129 -7.02 -4.01 2.45
N GLY A 130 -7.60 -4.43 3.58
CA GLY A 130 -7.10 -4.07 4.92
C GLY A 130 -5.78 -4.76 5.23
N ASN A 131 -5.65 -6.06 4.88
CA ASN A 131 -4.40 -6.80 5.01
C ASN A 131 -3.32 -6.19 4.12
N LEU A 132 -3.63 -5.92 2.86
CA LEU A 132 -2.68 -5.31 1.94
C LEU A 132 -2.17 -3.97 2.48
N GLY A 133 -3.05 -3.07 2.92
CA GLY A 133 -2.63 -1.79 3.48
C GLY A 133 -1.79 -1.94 4.76
N THR A 134 -2.13 -2.90 5.62
CA THR A 134 -1.34 -3.20 6.83
C THR A 134 0.04 -3.75 6.48
N ILE A 135 0.13 -4.62 5.46
CA ILE A 135 1.40 -5.14 4.96
C ILE A 135 2.25 -4.01 4.37
N LEU A 136 1.66 -3.12 3.55
CA LEU A 136 2.37 -1.97 2.99
C LEU A 136 2.97 -1.09 4.10
N ARG A 137 2.19 -0.79 5.14
CA ARG A 137 2.66 -0.01 6.28
C ARG A 137 3.79 -0.68 7.04
N THR A 138 3.71 -1.99 7.25
CA THR A 138 4.74 -2.73 7.97
C THR A 138 5.99 -2.92 7.13
N ALA A 139 5.85 -3.13 5.82
CA ALA A 139 6.95 -3.24 4.86
C ALA A 139 7.75 -1.93 4.77
N ASP A 140 7.07 -0.78 4.71
CA ASP A 140 7.69 0.56 4.75
C ASP A 140 8.47 0.74 6.07
N ALA A 141 7.86 0.42 7.22
CA ALA A 141 8.51 0.51 8.52
C ALA A 141 9.71 -0.45 8.69
N ALA A 142 9.68 -1.60 8.02
CA ALA A 142 10.77 -2.58 8.01
C ALA A 142 11.87 -2.24 7.00
N GLY A 143 11.71 -1.19 6.19
CA GLY A 143 12.66 -0.80 5.15
C GLY A 143 12.69 -1.73 3.94
N ALA A 144 11.56 -2.39 3.64
CA ALA A 144 11.45 -3.18 2.42
C ALA A 144 11.62 -2.30 1.17
N SER A 145 12.26 -2.82 0.15
CA SER A 145 12.52 -2.09 -1.10
C SER A 145 11.34 -2.09 -2.07
N ALA A 146 10.45 -3.07 -1.97
CA ALA A 146 9.20 -3.13 -2.74
C ALA A 146 8.21 -4.13 -2.16
N VAL A 147 6.93 -3.94 -2.52
CA VAL A 147 5.87 -4.94 -2.38
C VAL A 147 5.38 -5.35 -3.76
N ILE A 148 5.39 -6.65 -4.04
CA ILE A 148 5.03 -7.23 -5.33
C ILE A 148 3.76 -8.06 -5.14
N CYS A 149 2.68 -7.67 -5.82
CA CYS A 149 1.39 -8.36 -5.78
C CYS A 149 1.21 -9.22 -7.03
N ILE A 150 1.15 -10.52 -6.89
CA ILE A 150 0.81 -11.43 -7.99
C ILE A 150 -0.69 -11.34 -8.25
N THR A 151 -1.06 -11.12 -9.49
CA THR A 151 -2.47 -11.00 -9.90
C THR A 151 -3.08 -12.37 -10.23
N PRO A 152 -4.43 -12.53 -10.11
CA PRO A 152 -5.41 -11.53 -9.73
C PRO A 152 -5.33 -11.17 -8.23
N CYS A 153 -5.33 -9.89 -7.91
CA CYS A 153 -5.22 -9.41 -6.53
C CYS A 153 -6.14 -8.23 -6.27
N VAL A 154 -6.33 -7.92 -4.99
CA VAL A 154 -6.96 -6.66 -4.56
C VAL A 154 -6.20 -5.47 -5.15
N ASP A 155 -6.91 -4.39 -5.43
CA ASP A 155 -6.30 -3.18 -5.97
C ASP A 155 -5.50 -2.44 -4.87
N PRO A 156 -4.19 -2.20 -5.05
CA PRO A 156 -3.41 -1.42 -4.08
C PRO A 156 -3.93 0.01 -3.86
N PHE A 157 -4.65 0.56 -4.83
CA PHE A 157 -5.25 1.89 -4.77
C PHE A 157 -6.73 1.88 -4.38
N ASP A 158 -7.24 0.73 -3.92
CA ASP A 158 -8.56 0.68 -3.28
C ASP A 158 -8.61 1.63 -2.08
N PRO A 159 -9.68 2.42 -1.89
CA PRO A 159 -9.77 3.38 -0.81
C PRO A 159 -9.49 2.79 0.59
N LYS A 160 -9.90 1.54 0.84
CA LYS A 160 -9.60 0.84 2.09
C LYS A 160 -8.10 0.50 2.22
N THR A 161 -7.44 0.09 1.12
CA THR A 161 -5.99 -0.15 1.10
C THR A 161 -5.23 1.15 1.34
N VAL A 162 -5.57 2.20 0.59
CA VAL A 162 -4.98 3.54 0.72
C VAL A 162 -5.06 4.01 2.17
N ARG A 163 -6.23 3.94 2.79
CA ARG A 163 -6.44 4.36 4.17
C ARG A 163 -5.65 3.50 5.16
N SER A 164 -5.68 2.17 5.03
CA SER A 164 -5.00 1.26 5.98
C SER A 164 -3.48 1.29 5.85
N SER A 165 -2.93 1.72 4.70
CA SER A 165 -1.49 1.93 4.52
C SER A 165 -0.96 3.16 5.29
N MET A 166 -1.85 4.05 5.77
CA MET A 166 -1.49 5.28 6.49
C MET A 166 -0.49 6.18 5.76
N GLY A 167 -0.40 6.05 4.41
CA GLY A 167 0.50 6.82 3.55
C GLY A 167 1.74 6.07 3.08
N SER A 168 2.07 4.91 3.64
CA SER A 168 3.24 4.11 3.22
C SER A 168 3.19 3.69 1.75
N LEU A 169 1.99 3.66 1.14
CA LEU A 169 1.85 3.42 -0.30
C LEU A 169 2.58 4.45 -1.18
N PHE A 170 2.86 5.65 -0.66
CA PHE A 170 3.59 6.70 -1.39
C PHE A 170 5.12 6.55 -1.30
N ASN A 171 5.62 5.87 -0.26
CA ASN A 171 7.04 5.68 -0.02
C ASN A 171 7.59 4.41 -0.67
N LEU A 172 6.73 3.40 -0.83
CA LEU A 172 7.15 2.05 -1.18
C LEU A 172 6.72 1.70 -2.62
N PRO A 173 7.62 1.27 -3.50
CA PRO A 173 7.26 0.73 -4.81
C PRO A 173 6.28 -0.44 -4.68
N ILE A 174 5.13 -0.33 -5.35
CA ILE A 174 4.13 -1.39 -5.43
C ILE A 174 4.08 -1.87 -6.88
N ILE A 175 4.34 -3.16 -7.08
CA ILE A 175 4.38 -3.78 -8.40
C ILE A 175 3.25 -4.79 -8.50
N GLN A 176 2.54 -4.78 -9.61
CA GLN A 176 1.55 -5.82 -9.92
C GLN A 176 2.02 -6.62 -11.12
N THR A 177 2.03 -7.95 -11.03
CA THR A 177 2.41 -8.83 -12.13
C THR A 177 1.55 -10.09 -12.20
N ALA A 178 1.31 -10.57 -13.40
CA ALA A 178 0.71 -11.90 -13.64
C ALA A 178 1.78 -12.94 -13.99
N ASP A 179 2.99 -12.49 -14.36
CA ASP A 179 4.08 -13.35 -14.82
C ASP A 179 4.96 -13.77 -13.63
N VAL A 180 4.58 -14.91 -13.04
CA VAL A 180 5.29 -15.52 -11.91
C VAL A 180 6.71 -15.93 -12.31
N THR A 181 6.89 -16.46 -13.52
CA THR A 181 8.19 -16.93 -13.99
C THR A 181 9.18 -15.77 -14.16
N SER A 182 8.75 -14.71 -14.82
CA SER A 182 9.56 -13.51 -14.97
C SER A 182 9.87 -12.88 -13.62
N LEU A 183 8.89 -12.82 -12.69
CA LEU A 183 9.12 -12.31 -11.34
C LEU A 183 10.27 -13.03 -10.66
N PHE A 184 10.21 -14.36 -10.54
CA PHE A 184 11.23 -15.11 -9.81
C PHE A 184 12.58 -15.17 -10.55
N ALA A 185 12.60 -15.02 -11.86
CA ALA A 185 13.84 -14.83 -12.61
C ALA A 185 14.56 -13.51 -12.24
N HIS A 186 13.82 -12.43 -11.95
CA HIS A 186 14.40 -11.18 -11.45
C HIS A 186 14.88 -11.26 -10.00
N LEU A 187 14.41 -12.26 -9.24
CA LEU A 187 14.81 -12.51 -7.85
C LEU A 187 15.95 -13.53 -7.75
N ASP A 188 16.65 -13.83 -8.85
CA ASP A 188 17.83 -14.68 -8.81
C ASP A 188 18.88 -14.12 -7.83
N GLY A 189 19.42 -14.99 -6.98
CA GLY A 189 20.33 -14.60 -5.90
C GLY A 189 19.65 -14.19 -4.58
N PHE A 190 18.34 -14.00 -4.53
CA PHE A 190 17.59 -13.80 -3.29
C PHE A 190 17.22 -15.14 -2.63
N LYS A 191 17.15 -15.15 -1.30
CA LYS A 191 16.52 -16.24 -0.56
C LYS A 191 15.01 -16.07 -0.65
N ILE A 192 14.33 -17.02 -1.25
CA ILE A 192 12.87 -17.01 -1.38
C ILE A 192 12.28 -17.73 -0.17
N ILE A 193 11.80 -16.97 0.82
CA ILE A 193 11.27 -17.52 2.07
C ILE A 193 9.75 -17.48 2.05
N GLY A 194 9.11 -18.65 1.98
CA GLY A 194 7.65 -18.77 2.06
C GLY A 194 7.18 -18.82 3.51
N ALA A 195 6.09 -18.12 3.83
CA ALA A 195 5.43 -18.23 5.12
C ALA A 195 4.39 -19.38 5.09
N ASP A 196 4.52 -20.35 5.98
CA ASP A 196 3.56 -21.45 6.14
C ASP A 196 3.26 -21.69 7.63
N ALA A 197 1.99 -21.89 7.98
CA ALA A 197 1.57 -22.09 9.36
C ALA A 197 1.83 -23.53 9.87
N LYS A 198 1.98 -24.51 8.97
CA LYS A 198 2.02 -25.94 9.30
C LYS A 198 3.35 -26.60 8.98
N HIS A 199 4.07 -26.08 8.01
CA HIS A 199 5.31 -26.65 7.50
C HIS A 199 6.43 -25.63 7.52
N GLY A 200 7.66 -26.11 7.62
CA GLY A 200 8.84 -25.25 7.62
C GLY A 200 9.57 -25.18 8.95
N GLU A 201 10.70 -24.52 8.94
CA GLU A 201 11.46 -24.27 10.15
C GLU A 201 10.83 -23.15 10.99
N ILE A 202 11.04 -23.22 12.32
CA ILE A 202 10.70 -22.10 13.18
C ILE A 202 11.46 -20.86 12.68
N TRP A 203 10.77 -19.77 12.46
CA TRP A 203 11.29 -18.53 11.86
C TRP A 203 12.62 -18.06 12.45
N THR A 204 12.89 -18.31 13.74
CA THR A 204 14.15 -17.97 14.41
C THR A 204 15.36 -18.77 13.92
N ARG A 205 15.16 -19.86 13.19
CA ARG A 205 16.21 -20.70 12.60
C ARG A 205 16.47 -20.43 11.13
N CYS A 206 15.57 -19.70 10.47
CA CYS A 206 15.75 -19.30 9.08
C CYS A 206 16.89 -18.29 8.94
N ASP A 207 17.59 -18.32 7.81
CA ASP A 207 18.64 -17.34 7.52
C ASP A 207 18.04 -16.09 6.86
N TRP A 208 17.79 -15.06 7.65
CA TRP A 208 17.23 -13.78 7.25
C TRP A 208 18.28 -12.75 6.77
N ARG A 209 19.57 -13.09 6.72
CA ARG A 209 20.63 -12.14 6.32
C ARG A 209 20.64 -11.90 4.82
N ASN A 210 21.06 -10.68 4.42
CA ASN A 210 21.14 -10.23 3.03
C ASN A 210 19.79 -10.21 2.30
N GLY A 211 19.80 -10.41 0.99
CA GLY A 211 18.61 -10.35 0.15
C GLY A 211 17.61 -11.46 0.45
N VAL A 212 16.40 -11.05 0.84
CA VAL A 212 15.28 -11.94 1.11
C VAL A 212 14.05 -11.47 0.35
N ALA A 213 13.41 -12.38 -0.37
CA ALA A 213 12.05 -12.21 -0.85
C ALA A 213 11.11 -13.03 0.06
N LEU A 214 10.42 -12.33 0.96
CA LEU A 214 9.41 -12.93 1.84
C LEU A 214 8.11 -13.12 1.07
N VAL A 215 7.68 -14.36 0.90
CA VAL A 215 6.49 -14.73 0.14
C VAL A 215 5.35 -15.05 1.09
N LEU A 216 4.27 -14.27 1.01
CA LEU A 216 3.07 -14.43 1.82
C LEU A 216 1.93 -14.92 0.95
N GLY A 217 1.27 -15.97 1.39
CA GLY A 217 0.18 -16.60 0.66
C GLY A 217 -1.16 -15.87 0.81
N ASN A 218 -2.12 -16.31 -0.01
CA ASN A 218 -3.51 -15.90 0.09
C ASN A 218 -4.10 -16.32 1.44
N GLU A 219 -4.96 -15.48 2.00
CA GLU A 219 -5.53 -15.65 3.34
C GLU A 219 -6.32 -16.96 3.52
N ALA A 220 -6.94 -17.44 2.44
CA ALA A 220 -7.79 -18.63 2.48
C ALA A 220 -7.09 -19.91 1.97
N ARG A 221 -6.14 -19.76 1.03
CA ARG A 221 -5.56 -20.88 0.27
C ARG A 221 -4.07 -21.11 0.54
N GLY A 222 -3.40 -20.15 1.20
CA GLY A 222 -1.94 -20.16 1.33
C GLY A 222 -1.25 -19.83 0.01
N LEU A 223 -0.06 -20.36 -0.19
CA LEU A 223 0.69 -20.20 -1.44
C LEU A 223 0.16 -21.16 -2.51
N SER A 224 0.05 -20.66 -3.73
CA SER A 224 -0.30 -21.45 -4.90
C SER A 224 0.89 -22.32 -5.37
N ASP A 225 0.61 -23.42 -6.09
CA ASP A 225 1.64 -24.35 -6.53
C ASP A 225 2.68 -23.71 -7.45
N ASP A 226 2.24 -22.79 -8.32
CA ASP A 226 3.11 -22.06 -9.23
C ASP A 226 4.09 -21.13 -8.50
N VAL A 227 3.70 -20.56 -7.36
CA VAL A 227 4.56 -19.70 -6.51
C VAL A 227 5.41 -20.56 -5.57
N SER A 228 4.82 -21.58 -4.93
CA SER A 228 5.49 -22.43 -3.95
C SER A 228 6.69 -23.19 -4.55
N SER A 229 6.68 -23.46 -5.86
CA SER A 229 7.79 -24.13 -6.56
C SER A 229 9.09 -23.30 -6.58
N TYR A 230 9.02 -21.99 -6.36
CA TYR A 230 10.20 -21.12 -6.28
C TYR A 230 10.70 -20.90 -4.85
N VAL A 231 9.93 -21.32 -3.83
CA VAL A 231 10.32 -21.16 -2.42
C VAL A 231 11.53 -22.04 -2.11
N THR A 232 12.61 -21.40 -1.62
CA THR A 232 13.85 -22.08 -1.27
C THR A 232 13.88 -22.53 0.19
N SER A 233 13.13 -21.86 1.06
CA SER A 233 12.96 -22.25 2.47
C SER A 233 11.60 -21.76 3.01
N TRP A 234 11.12 -22.44 4.06
CA TRP A 234 9.83 -22.16 4.66
C TRP A 234 10.00 -21.70 6.09
N ALA A 235 9.34 -20.62 6.46
CA ALA A 235 9.31 -20.08 7.81
C ALA A 235 7.95 -20.29 8.45
N SER A 236 7.93 -20.89 9.65
CA SER A 236 6.72 -21.07 10.46
C SER A 236 6.76 -20.27 11.76
N LEU A 237 5.59 -19.80 12.18
CA LEU A 237 5.35 -19.18 13.46
C LEU A 237 4.68 -20.19 14.38
N PRO A 238 5.23 -20.49 15.58
CA PRO A 238 4.65 -21.50 16.46
C PRO A 238 3.29 -21.04 17.01
N MET A 239 2.29 -21.91 16.92
CA MET A 239 0.97 -21.71 17.48
C MET A 239 0.84 -22.43 18.82
N SER A 240 0.99 -21.73 19.94
CA SER A 240 0.86 -22.33 21.28
C SER A 240 -0.59 -22.42 21.77
N GLY A 241 -1.51 -21.83 21.07
CA GLY A 241 -2.95 -21.82 21.38
C GLY A 241 -3.76 -22.75 20.49
N LYS A 242 -5.06 -22.48 20.37
CA LYS A 242 -6.01 -23.25 19.55
C LYS A 242 -6.19 -22.68 18.14
N ALA A 243 -5.60 -21.54 17.85
CA ALA A 243 -5.66 -20.95 16.51
C ALA A 243 -4.83 -21.76 15.52
N GLU A 244 -5.36 -21.99 14.32
CA GLU A 244 -4.65 -22.76 13.28
C GLU A 244 -3.61 -21.91 12.52
N SER A 245 -3.82 -20.59 12.48
CA SER A 245 -2.93 -19.63 11.80
C SER A 245 -3.11 -18.24 12.38
N LEU A 246 -2.18 -17.34 12.04
CA LEU A 246 -2.31 -15.90 12.25
C LEU A 246 -2.87 -15.22 10.99
N ASN A 247 -3.45 -14.03 11.19
CA ASN A 247 -3.72 -13.12 10.08
C ASN A 247 -2.43 -12.89 9.29
N VAL A 248 -2.53 -12.89 7.95
CA VAL A 248 -1.36 -12.80 7.05
C VAL A 248 -0.54 -11.53 7.25
N ALA A 249 -1.18 -10.39 7.55
CA ALA A 249 -0.46 -9.14 7.81
C ALA A 249 0.31 -9.18 9.14
N ILE A 250 -0.25 -9.85 10.15
CA ILE A 250 0.43 -10.06 11.45
C ILE A 250 1.62 -11.01 11.26
N ALA A 251 1.40 -12.16 10.61
CA ALA A 251 2.48 -13.12 10.32
C ALA A 251 3.60 -12.47 9.50
N GLY A 252 3.23 -11.76 8.43
CA GLY A 252 4.17 -11.01 7.59
C GLY A 252 4.97 -9.99 8.40
N GLY A 253 4.32 -9.25 9.31
CA GLY A 253 4.98 -8.26 10.17
C GLY A 253 6.06 -8.90 11.06
N ILE A 254 5.77 -10.02 11.72
CA ILE A 254 6.74 -10.73 12.53
C ILE A 254 7.94 -11.18 11.68
N LEU A 255 7.69 -11.75 10.50
CA LEU A 255 8.74 -12.25 9.62
C LEU A 255 9.57 -11.12 8.97
N MET A 256 8.97 -9.98 8.63
CA MET A 256 9.71 -8.78 8.17
C MET A 256 10.68 -8.30 9.24
N TYR A 257 10.26 -8.26 10.51
CA TYR A 257 11.11 -7.83 11.61
C TYR A 257 12.17 -8.86 11.99
N ALA A 258 12.00 -10.14 11.63
CA ALA A 258 13.09 -11.13 11.69
C ALA A 258 14.26 -10.76 10.75
N TRP A 259 13.91 -10.29 9.53
CA TRP A 259 14.91 -9.76 8.59
C TRP A 259 15.57 -8.49 9.13
N VAL A 260 14.79 -7.55 9.66
CA VAL A 260 15.32 -6.31 10.27
C VAL A 260 16.32 -6.65 11.37
N GLU A 261 15.97 -7.52 12.31
CA GLU A 261 16.86 -7.93 13.41
C GLU A 261 18.17 -8.57 12.91
N ALA A 262 18.07 -9.43 11.90
CA ALA A 262 19.23 -10.12 11.33
C ALA A 262 20.19 -9.19 10.57
N ASN A 263 19.70 -8.04 10.06
CA ASN A 263 20.44 -7.08 9.25
C ASN A 263 20.70 -5.74 9.97
N LEU A 264 20.21 -5.55 11.21
CA LEU A 264 20.62 -4.41 12.01
C LEU A 264 22.14 -4.48 12.21
N THR A 265 22.83 -3.49 11.67
CA THR A 265 24.24 -3.26 12.00
C THR A 265 24.34 -2.97 13.52
N ARG A 266 24.92 -3.88 14.27
CA ARG A 266 25.28 -3.67 15.68
C ARG A 266 26.43 -2.70 15.81
#